data_dbf1d4d2628505f672e28d660c12dee2
#
_entry.id   dbf1d4d2628505f672e28d660c12dee2
#
_cell.length_a   1.000
_cell.length_b   1.000
_cell.length_c   1.000
_cell.angle_alpha   90.00
_cell.angle_beta   90.00
_cell.angle_gamma   90.00
#
_symmetry.space_group_name_H-M   'P 1'
#
loop_
_entity.id
_entity.type
_entity.pdbx_description
1 polymer ?
#
loop_
_entity_poly.entity_id
_entity_poly.type
_entity_poly.pdbx_seq_one_letter_code
_entity_poly.pdbx_strand_id
1 'polypeptide(L)'
;MKLYVGYQLRQSDDFVNHILAHKDQIAEVYFSWDSMPSGRSIVGLQKNMLPWEASQRQRQDLRRIADAGIGLNLLLNANCYGSRSLERSFFQSVGDLIDCLRSEWNLKSVTTTSPVIGRFVRQNFEGLDVRASVNMEIGTPEGIDYLADCFDSFYARRELNRDINGLKKLRAHTNQIGKRLHMLANSGCLNFCSARQFHDNLVAHEQEIARMDNAFTFKSACRNFLSDPARRRQILQLSNWVRPEDLARYEGLVDGAKIATRTTPAPVTVLEAYASRSYSGNILDLTEPNLSDLFYPVVLNNRAFPSDFFEKRCFCGHACEKCGYCQTIYDRVSETVADIYMTGNDLKEETESC
;
A
#
# COMPACT_ATOMS: atom_id res chain seq x y z
N MET A 1 -3.37 15.67 -6.27
CA MET A 1 -2.40 14.78 -5.54
C MET A 1 -1.93 13.70 -6.47
N LYS A 2 -0.62 13.41 -6.51
CA LYS A 2 -0.02 12.36 -7.34
C LYS A 2 -0.09 11.00 -6.66
N LEU A 3 -0.13 9.94 -7.48
CA LEU A 3 -0.11 8.54 -7.03
C LEU A 3 1.29 7.96 -7.06
N TYR A 4 1.59 7.07 -6.13
CA TYR A 4 2.77 6.19 -6.10
C TYR A 4 2.29 4.76 -6.21
N VAL A 5 2.66 4.07 -7.29
CA VAL A 5 2.10 2.76 -7.67
C VAL A 5 3.15 1.67 -7.50
N GLY A 6 2.75 0.53 -6.95
CA GLY A 6 3.66 -0.61 -6.80
C GLY A 6 3.80 -1.38 -8.10
N TYR A 7 5.04 -1.58 -8.56
CA TYR A 7 5.29 -2.48 -9.67
C TYR A 7 4.94 -3.93 -9.29
N GLN A 8 4.21 -4.60 -10.17
CA GLN A 8 3.95 -6.03 -10.07
C GLN A 8 4.43 -6.70 -11.36
N LEU A 9 5.30 -7.69 -11.24
CA LEU A 9 5.74 -8.49 -12.37
C LEU A 9 4.57 -9.35 -12.90
N ARG A 10 4.27 -9.24 -14.19
CA ARG A 10 3.20 -10.00 -14.85
C ARG A 10 3.69 -10.55 -16.19
N GLN A 11 3.07 -11.64 -16.67
CA GLN A 11 3.36 -12.17 -18.00
C GLN A 11 2.84 -11.24 -19.11
N SER A 12 1.69 -10.59 -18.87
CA SER A 12 1.14 -9.61 -19.82
C SER A 12 1.67 -8.20 -19.55
N ASP A 13 1.63 -7.36 -20.59
CA ASP A 13 1.99 -5.93 -20.52
C ASP A 13 0.87 -5.06 -19.92
N ASP A 14 -0.28 -5.62 -19.64
CA ASP A 14 -1.49 -4.86 -19.29
C ASP A 14 -1.24 -3.85 -18.17
N PHE A 15 -0.66 -4.30 -17.07
CA PHE A 15 -0.46 -3.43 -15.92
C PHE A 15 0.51 -2.28 -16.20
N VAL A 16 1.62 -2.54 -16.90
CA VAL A 16 2.57 -1.51 -17.31
C VAL A 16 1.94 -0.54 -18.29
N ASN A 17 1.15 -1.03 -19.26
CA ASN A 17 0.42 -0.18 -20.20
C ASN A 17 -0.57 0.75 -19.50
N HIS A 18 -1.30 0.27 -18.49
CA HIS A 18 -2.17 1.11 -17.64
C HIS A 18 -1.37 2.14 -16.83
N ILE A 19 -0.21 1.77 -16.27
CA ILE A 19 0.69 2.74 -15.62
C ILE A 19 1.08 3.85 -16.61
N LEU A 20 1.47 3.49 -17.83
CA LEU A 20 1.88 4.47 -18.86
C LEU A 20 0.71 5.34 -19.32
N ALA A 21 -0.49 4.81 -19.42
CA ALA A 21 -1.70 5.55 -19.75
C ALA A 21 -2.03 6.63 -18.70
N HIS A 22 -1.70 6.39 -17.43
CA HIS A 22 -1.93 7.31 -16.32
C HIS A 22 -0.69 8.09 -15.87
N LYS A 23 0.35 8.21 -16.73
CA LYS A 23 1.64 8.85 -16.38
C LYS A 23 1.49 10.26 -15.79
N ASP A 24 0.50 11.03 -16.22
CA ASP A 24 0.26 12.38 -15.72
C ASP A 24 -0.26 12.42 -14.27
N GLN A 25 -0.82 11.32 -13.78
CA GLN A 25 -1.31 11.18 -12.41
C GLN A 25 -0.31 10.45 -11.50
N ILE A 26 0.61 9.67 -12.07
CA ILE A 26 1.58 8.86 -11.35
C ILE A 26 2.90 9.63 -11.25
N ALA A 27 3.35 9.93 -10.03
CA ALA A 27 4.66 10.55 -9.83
C ALA A 27 5.79 9.54 -9.91
N GLU A 28 5.54 8.33 -9.40
CA GLU A 28 6.56 7.29 -9.38
C GLU A 28 5.97 5.89 -9.27
N VAL A 29 6.79 4.91 -9.69
CA VAL A 29 6.55 3.49 -9.49
C VAL A 29 7.59 2.95 -8.52
N TYR A 30 7.11 2.36 -7.42
CA TYR A 30 7.97 1.74 -6.44
C TYR A 30 8.10 0.22 -6.67
N PHE A 31 9.31 -0.29 -6.48
CA PHE A 31 9.64 -1.69 -6.76
C PHE A 31 10.68 -2.23 -5.77
N SER A 32 10.72 -3.53 -5.62
CA SER A 32 11.80 -4.24 -4.93
C SER A 32 12.77 -4.86 -5.93
N TRP A 33 14.02 -5.08 -5.50
CA TRP A 33 15.06 -5.69 -6.30
C TRP A 33 15.40 -7.09 -5.78
N ASP A 34 15.65 -8.03 -6.70
CA ASP A 34 15.75 -9.45 -6.35
C ASP A 34 16.80 -9.79 -5.29
N SER A 35 17.93 -9.15 -5.33
CA SER A 35 19.02 -9.40 -4.38
C SER A 35 18.89 -8.62 -3.06
N MET A 36 17.84 -7.79 -2.88
CA MET A 36 17.71 -6.88 -1.75
C MET A 36 16.55 -7.22 -0.84
N PRO A 37 16.70 -7.15 0.49
CA PRO A 37 15.62 -7.35 1.43
C PRO A 37 14.50 -6.31 1.25
N SER A 38 13.26 -6.77 1.16
CA SER A 38 12.08 -5.94 0.98
C SER A 38 10.94 -6.43 1.86
N GLY A 39 10.00 -5.53 2.19
CA GLY A 39 8.81 -5.84 2.97
C GLY A 39 7.76 -6.72 2.25
N ARG A 40 8.06 -7.16 1.05
CA ARG A 40 7.31 -8.17 0.28
C ARG A 40 8.29 -8.80 -0.70
N SER A 41 8.15 -10.10 -0.95
CA SER A 41 8.87 -10.78 -2.03
C SER A 41 8.68 -10.03 -3.35
N ILE A 42 9.74 -9.94 -4.16
CA ILE A 42 9.74 -9.25 -5.46
C ILE A 42 8.74 -9.83 -6.39
N VAL A 43 8.69 -11.08 -6.33
CA VAL A 43 8.02 -11.89 -7.26
C VAL A 43 7.00 -12.64 -6.46
N GLY A 44 5.78 -12.19 -6.53
CA GLY A 44 4.74 -13.20 -6.68
C GLY A 44 5.21 -13.96 -7.93
N LEU A 45 6.18 -14.88 -7.74
CA LEU A 45 6.71 -15.72 -8.81
C LEU A 45 5.51 -16.30 -9.49
N GLN A 46 5.23 -15.78 -10.67
CA GLN A 46 4.29 -16.47 -11.54
C GLN A 46 4.93 -17.84 -11.73
N LYS A 47 4.26 -18.88 -11.25
CA LYS A 47 4.76 -20.27 -11.16
C LYS A 47 5.43 -20.79 -12.46
N ASN A 48 5.37 -20.01 -13.53
CA ASN A 48 5.76 -20.35 -14.89
C ASN A 48 6.85 -19.44 -15.49
N MET A 49 7.55 -18.61 -14.71
CA MET A 49 8.68 -17.82 -15.20
C MET A 49 9.98 -18.29 -14.55
N LEU A 50 11.03 -18.42 -15.36
CA LEU A 50 12.36 -18.67 -14.83
C LEU A 50 12.92 -17.39 -14.16
N PRO A 51 13.77 -17.50 -13.10
CA PRO A 51 14.30 -16.33 -12.40
C PRO A 51 14.97 -15.30 -13.31
N TRP A 52 15.72 -15.72 -14.31
CA TRP A 52 16.38 -14.82 -15.25
C TRP A 52 15.37 -14.10 -16.18
N GLU A 53 14.30 -14.79 -16.62
CA GLU A 53 13.22 -14.19 -17.43
C GLU A 53 12.49 -13.14 -16.61
N ALA A 54 12.19 -13.44 -15.34
CA ALA A 54 11.58 -12.52 -14.39
C ALA A 54 12.42 -11.24 -14.20
N SER A 55 13.74 -11.42 -14.02
CA SER A 55 14.69 -10.31 -13.90
C SER A 55 14.78 -9.48 -15.18
N GLN A 56 14.87 -10.13 -16.34
CA GLN A 56 14.89 -9.44 -17.63
C GLN A 56 13.60 -8.66 -17.88
N ARG A 57 12.46 -9.26 -17.60
CA ARG A 57 11.16 -8.63 -17.74
C ARG A 57 11.04 -7.41 -16.82
N GLN A 58 11.40 -7.52 -15.55
CA GLN A 58 11.39 -6.40 -14.61
C GLN A 58 12.24 -5.23 -15.14
N ARG A 59 13.45 -5.51 -15.65
CA ARG A 59 14.32 -4.48 -16.21
C ARG A 59 13.70 -3.79 -17.42
N GLN A 60 13.08 -4.53 -18.33
CA GLN A 60 12.38 -3.98 -19.50
C GLN A 60 11.21 -3.09 -19.10
N ASP A 61 10.39 -3.56 -18.17
CA ASP A 61 9.22 -2.83 -17.69
C ASP A 61 9.62 -1.53 -16.97
N LEU A 62 10.61 -1.60 -16.07
CA LEU A 62 11.09 -0.41 -15.34
C LEU A 62 11.75 0.61 -16.29
N ARG A 63 12.45 0.15 -17.33
CA ARG A 63 12.97 1.03 -18.38
C ARG A 63 11.86 1.76 -19.12
N ARG A 64 10.82 1.05 -19.57
CA ARG A 64 9.65 1.65 -20.23
C ARG A 64 8.98 2.72 -19.35
N ILE A 65 8.86 2.44 -18.06
CA ILE A 65 8.29 3.38 -17.07
C ILE A 65 9.19 4.62 -16.92
N ALA A 66 10.49 4.43 -16.81
CA ALA A 66 11.47 5.53 -16.71
C ALA A 66 11.51 6.39 -17.96
N ASP A 67 11.51 5.78 -19.15
CA ASP A 67 11.50 6.46 -20.46
C ASP A 67 10.23 7.30 -20.67
N ALA A 68 9.13 6.92 -20.04
CA ALA A 68 7.89 7.71 -20.02
C ALA A 68 7.94 8.92 -19.06
N GLY A 69 9.05 9.12 -18.35
CA GLY A 69 9.26 10.22 -17.40
C GLY A 69 8.72 9.95 -15.98
N ILE A 70 8.21 8.75 -15.69
CA ILE A 70 7.75 8.37 -14.36
C ILE A 70 8.97 8.06 -13.49
N GLY A 71 9.02 8.63 -12.27
CA GLY A 71 10.09 8.37 -11.32
C GLY A 71 10.09 6.92 -10.82
N LEU A 72 11.26 6.40 -10.49
CA LEU A 72 11.41 5.10 -9.86
C LEU A 72 11.76 5.23 -8.37
N ASN A 73 11.21 4.33 -7.54
CA ASN A 73 11.44 4.27 -6.09
C ASN A 73 11.90 2.85 -5.71
N LEU A 74 13.16 2.72 -5.32
CA LEU A 74 13.70 1.45 -4.83
C LEU A 74 13.24 1.18 -3.40
N LEU A 75 12.67 0.00 -3.17
CA LEU A 75 12.29 -0.45 -1.84
C LEU A 75 13.41 -1.28 -1.19
N LEU A 76 13.96 -0.75 -0.12
CA LEU A 76 14.80 -1.42 0.87
C LEU A 76 14.04 -1.39 2.19
N ASN A 77 12.83 -1.96 2.23
CA ASN A 77 11.86 -1.75 3.32
C ASN A 77 11.46 -3.04 4.05
N ALA A 78 12.38 -4.00 4.12
CA ALA A 78 12.25 -5.12 5.03
C ALA A 78 12.25 -4.64 6.49
N ASN A 79 11.44 -5.23 7.35
CA ASN A 79 11.47 -4.90 8.77
C ASN A 79 12.64 -5.57 9.52
N CYS A 80 13.26 -6.57 8.89
CA CYS A 80 14.44 -7.25 9.39
C CYS A 80 15.43 -7.51 8.24
N TYR A 81 16.70 -7.23 8.48
CA TYR A 81 17.81 -7.47 7.54
C TYR A 81 18.73 -8.59 8.03
N GLY A 82 18.35 -9.27 9.12
CA GLY A 82 19.16 -10.29 9.76
C GLY A 82 20.51 -9.77 10.23
N SER A 83 21.52 -10.62 10.21
CA SER A 83 22.90 -10.27 10.59
C SER A 83 23.57 -9.24 9.66
N ARG A 84 23.02 -9.01 8.47
CA ARG A 84 23.59 -8.08 7.48
C ARG A 84 23.31 -6.60 7.75
N SER A 85 22.51 -6.28 8.76
CA SER A 85 22.03 -4.91 9.06
C SER A 85 23.13 -3.85 9.14
N LEU A 86 24.38 -4.24 9.49
CA LEU A 86 25.55 -3.35 9.62
C LEU A 86 26.75 -3.84 8.81
N GLU A 87 26.58 -4.85 7.95
CA GLU A 87 27.68 -5.47 7.21
C GLU A 87 28.15 -4.58 6.07
N ARG A 88 29.47 -4.37 5.96
CA ARG A 88 30.08 -3.54 4.93
C ARG A 88 29.73 -4.01 3.50
N SER A 89 29.79 -5.30 3.24
CA SER A 89 29.48 -5.88 1.92
C SER A 89 28.04 -5.62 1.50
N PHE A 90 27.11 -5.64 2.47
CA PHE A 90 25.71 -5.30 2.22
C PHE A 90 25.56 -3.83 1.77
N PHE A 91 26.21 -2.88 2.45
CA PHE A 91 26.17 -1.47 2.07
C PHE A 91 26.87 -1.20 0.73
N GLN A 92 27.95 -1.91 0.42
CA GLN A 92 28.55 -1.87 -0.92
C GLN A 92 27.55 -2.30 -1.99
N SER A 93 26.88 -3.44 -1.79
CA SER A 93 25.85 -3.94 -2.74
C SER A 93 24.66 -2.97 -2.88
N VAL A 94 24.25 -2.32 -1.80
CA VAL A 94 23.22 -1.26 -1.84
C VAL A 94 23.70 -0.06 -2.66
N GLY A 95 24.94 0.37 -2.46
CA GLY A 95 25.55 1.48 -3.19
C GLY A 95 25.65 1.18 -4.69
N ASP A 96 26.23 0.05 -5.06
CA ASP A 96 26.38 -0.39 -6.45
C ASP A 96 25.02 -0.47 -7.17
N LEU A 97 23.99 -0.97 -6.48
CA LEU A 97 22.65 -1.03 -7.04
C LEU A 97 22.07 0.38 -7.28
N ILE A 98 22.21 1.29 -6.31
CA ILE A 98 21.70 2.66 -6.44
C ILE A 98 22.43 3.39 -7.58
N ASP A 99 23.74 3.25 -7.70
CA ASP A 99 24.52 3.84 -8.80
C ASP A 99 24.06 3.31 -10.16
N CYS A 100 23.89 2.00 -10.29
CA CYS A 100 23.36 1.40 -11.50
C CYS A 100 21.96 1.95 -11.86
N LEU A 101 21.03 1.98 -10.90
CA LEU A 101 19.68 2.46 -11.14
C LEU A 101 19.60 3.96 -11.43
N ARG A 102 20.51 4.77 -10.87
CA ARG A 102 20.60 6.21 -11.18
C ARG A 102 21.16 6.46 -12.57
N SER A 103 22.20 5.73 -12.95
CA SER A 103 22.87 5.94 -14.24
C SER A 103 22.04 5.46 -15.42
N GLU A 104 21.30 4.37 -15.25
CA GLU A 104 20.53 3.74 -16.35
C GLU A 104 19.07 4.17 -16.39
N TRP A 105 18.47 4.45 -15.22
CA TRP A 105 17.03 4.70 -15.12
C TRP A 105 16.75 5.88 -14.19
N ASN A 106 15.58 6.44 -14.27
CA ASN A 106 15.17 7.63 -13.54
C ASN A 106 14.89 7.35 -12.04
N LEU A 107 15.87 6.79 -11.30
CA LEU A 107 15.72 6.58 -9.85
C LEU A 107 15.62 7.91 -9.15
N LYS A 108 14.51 8.16 -8.46
CA LYS A 108 14.20 9.41 -7.74
C LYS A 108 14.20 9.26 -6.23
N SER A 109 13.91 8.06 -5.75
CA SER A 109 13.74 7.85 -4.31
C SER A 109 14.12 6.45 -3.87
N VAL A 110 14.44 6.33 -2.58
CA VAL A 110 14.67 5.07 -1.88
C VAL A 110 13.79 5.05 -0.64
N THR A 111 12.99 4.00 -0.47
CA THR A 111 12.15 3.82 0.73
C THR A 111 12.72 2.70 1.59
N THR A 112 13.03 2.98 2.85
CA THR A 112 13.59 2.00 3.78
C THR A 112 12.94 2.05 5.17
N THR A 113 13.07 0.97 5.92
CA THR A 113 12.74 0.89 7.36
C THR A 113 13.98 1.10 8.24
N SER A 114 15.17 1.04 7.63
CA SER A 114 16.44 1.12 8.36
C SER A 114 16.95 2.57 8.40
N PRO A 115 17.08 3.17 9.60
CA PRO A 115 17.74 4.48 9.74
C PRO A 115 19.18 4.47 9.25
N VAL A 116 19.88 3.33 9.36
CA VAL A 116 21.27 3.20 8.92
C VAL A 116 21.36 3.25 7.38
N ILE A 117 20.48 2.53 6.67
CA ILE A 117 20.39 2.64 5.21
C ILE A 117 19.97 4.07 4.82
N GLY A 118 18.99 4.65 5.52
CA GLY A 118 18.56 6.02 5.26
C GLY A 118 19.71 7.02 5.34
N ARG A 119 20.48 6.99 6.43
CA ARG A 119 21.67 7.84 6.60
C ARG A 119 22.73 7.57 5.53
N PHE A 120 23.03 6.30 5.23
CA PHE A 120 23.99 5.91 4.19
C PHE A 120 23.60 6.50 2.83
N VAL A 121 22.34 6.35 2.42
CA VAL A 121 21.88 6.86 1.12
C VAL A 121 21.96 8.39 1.09
N ARG A 122 21.52 9.09 2.12
CA ARG A 122 21.60 10.57 2.17
C ARG A 122 23.01 11.11 2.13
N GLN A 123 23.97 10.41 2.73
CA GLN A 123 25.37 10.84 2.75
C GLN A 123 26.11 10.60 1.43
N ASN A 124 25.72 9.60 0.66
CA ASN A 124 26.47 9.15 -0.52
C ASN A 124 25.74 9.44 -1.84
N PHE A 125 24.42 9.73 -1.84
CA PHE A 125 23.63 9.87 -3.06
C PHE A 125 22.79 11.14 -3.03
N GLU A 126 23.44 12.28 -3.25
CA GLU A 126 22.78 13.57 -3.30
C GLU A 126 21.65 13.59 -4.36
N GLY A 127 20.54 14.26 -4.05
CA GLY A 127 19.39 14.41 -4.92
C GLY A 127 18.38 13.28 -4.92
N LEU A 128 18.65 12.16 -4.22
CA LEU A 128 17.63 11.13 -3.96
C LEU A 128 16.74 11.53 -2.77
N ASP A 129 15.45 11.29 -2.91
CA ASP A 129 14.50 11.40 -1.81
C ASP A 129 14.53 10.13 -0.96
N VAL A 130 15.06 10.20 0.24
CA VAL A 130 15.14 9.06 1.16
C VAL A 130 13.92 9.06 2.07
N ARG A 131 13.11 7.99 1.98
CA ARG A 131 11.80 7.91 2.64
C ARG A 131 11.75 6.90 3.76
N ALA A 132 11.23 7.34 4.90
CA ALA A 132 10.83 6.46 5.98
C ALA A 132 9.58 5.65 5.56
N SER A 133 9.71 4.31 5.56
CA SER A 133 8.62 3.41 5.17
C SER A 133 7.41 3.52 6.09
N VAL A 134 6.21 3.29 5.57
CA VAL A 134 4.98 3.15 6.37
C VAL A 134 5.09 2.04 7.44
N ASN A 135 5.96 1.06 7.23
CA ASN A 135 6.21 -0.01 8.20
C ASN A 135 6.98 0.46 9.45
N MET A 136 7.50 1.68 9.46
CA MET A 136 8.11 2.30 10.65
C MET A 136 7.05 2.87 11.62
N GLU A 137 5.77 2.88 11.23
CA GLU A 137 4.63 3.28 12.07
C GLU A 137 4.78 4.70 12.68
N ILE A 138 5.34 5.64 11.93
CA ILE A 138 5.58 7.02 12.39
C ILE A 138 4.23 7.76 12.45
N GLY A 139 3.85 8.19 13.64
CA GLY A 139 2.54 8.78 13.91
C GLY A 139 2.55 10.09 14.70
N THR A 140 3.72 10.59 15.10
CA THR A 140 3.85 11.82 15.90
C THR A 140 4.99 12.70 15.38
N PRO A 141 4.96 14.02 15.66
CA PRO A 141 6.07 14.93 15.37
C PRO A 141 7.40 14.45 15.96
N GLU A 142 7.41 13.98 17.20
CA GLU A 142 8.62 13.50 17.87
C GLU A 142 9.20 12.27 17.15
N GLY A 143 8.33 11.37 16.67
CA GLY A 143 8.75 10.21 15.87
C GLY A 143 9.43 10.62 14.55
N ILE A 144 9.06 11.75 13.97
CA ILE A 144 9.75 12.35 12.82
C ILE A 144 11.09 12.94 13.26
N ASP A 145 11.11 13.71 14.34
CA ASP A 145 12.32 14.40 14.82
C ASP A 145 13.46 13.43 15.15
N TYR A 146 13.15 12.27 15.75
CA TYR A 146 14.16 11.22 16.03
C TYR A 146 14.93 10.75 14.80
N LEU A 147 14.36 10.93 13.60
CA LEU A 147 14.90 10.40 12.36
C LEU A 147 15.04 11.44 11.23
N ALA A 148 14.88 12.73 11.56
CA ALA A 148 14.92 13.81 10.60
C ALA A 148 16.28 13.96 9.89
N ASP A 149 17.37 13.48 10.51
CA ASP A 149 18.69 13.41 9.92
C ASP A 149 18.89 12.22 8.97
N CYS A 150 18.02 11.21 9.05
CA CYS A 150 18.10 10.00 8.21
C CYS A 150 17.19 10.05 6.98
N PHE A 151 16.12 10.85 7.00
CA PHE A 151 15.08 10.84 5.98
C PHE A 151 14.72 12.25 5.48
N ASP A 152 14.33 12.34 4.21
CA ASP A 152 13.82 13.56 3.57
C ASP A 152 12.29 13.59 3.55
N SER A 153 11.67 12.42 3.62
CA SER A 153 10.23 12.29 3.64
C SER A 153 9.76 11.09 4.46
N PHE A 154 8.51 11.14 4.89
CA PHE A 154 7.94 10.19 5.85
C PHE A 154 6.59 9.68 5.36
N TYR A 155 6.35 8.38 5.48
CA TYR A 155 5.00 7.84 5.38
C TYR A 155 4.34 7.88 6.76
N ALA A 156 3.20 8.55 6.84
CA ALA A 156 2.37 8.51 8.04
C ALA A 156 1.90 7.09 8.33
N ARG A 157 1.79 6.74 9.62
CA ARG A 157 1.19 5.46 10.03
C ARG A 157 -0.24 5.36 9.50
N ARG A 158 -0.66 4.13 9.20
CA ARG A 158 -1.93 3.85 8.51
C ARG A 158 -3.16 4.38 9.23
N GLU A 159 -3.15 4.37 10.55
CA GLU A 159 -4.27 4.80 11.40
C GLU A 159 -4.60 6.29 11.22
N LEU A 160 -3.62 7.10 10.83
CA LEU A 160 -3.83 8.53 10.57
C LEU A 160 -4.68 8.80 9.31
N ASN A 161 -4.90 7.81 8.46
CA ASN A 161 -5.89 7.94 7.39
C ASN A 161 -7.31 8.18 7.93
N ARG A 162 -7.56 7.89 9.20
CA ARG A 162 -8.85 8.12 9.88
C ARG A 162 -8.79 9.20 10.94
N ASP A 163 -7.63 9.79 11.18
CA ASP A 163 -7.44 10.89 12.12
C ASP A 163 -6.90 12.10 11.36
N ILE A 164 -7.80 12.85 10.75
CA ILE A 164 -7.43 14.06 9.99
C ILE A 164 -6.77 15.11 10.88
N ASN A 165 -7.14 15.19 12.15
CA ASN A 165 -6.52 16.15 13.07
C ASN A 165 -5.08 15.74 13.40
N GLY A 166 -4.82 14.46 13.62
CA GLY A 166 -3.47 13.92 13.77
C GLY A 166 -2.63 14.12 12.51
N LEU A 167 -3.22 13.85 11.33
CA LEU A 167 -2.54 14.06 10.05
C LEU A 167 -2.18 15.53 9.81
N LYS A 168 -3.08 16.48 10.15
CA LYS A 168 -2.81 17.92 10.09
C LYS A 168 -1.66 18.34 11.00
N LYS A 169 -1.56 17.79 12.20
CA LYS A 169 -0.42 18.05 13.12
C LYS A 169 0.90 17.58 12.51
N LEU A 170 0.94 16.36 11.96
CA LEU A 170 2.12 15.86 11.26
C LEU A 170 2.47 16.72 10.04
N ARG A 171 1.48 17.13 9.24
CA ARG A 171 1.70 18.00 8.07
C ARG A 171 2.29 19.35 8.46
N ALA A 172 1.75 19.97 9.49
CA ALA A 172 2.25 21.25 9.99
C ALA A 172 3.72 21.13 10.43
N HIS A 173 4.04 20.06 11.16
CA HIS A 173 5.41 19.79 11.61
C HIS A 173 6.36 19.54 10.44
N THR A 174 5.99 18.65 9.49
CA THR A 174 6.85 18.38 8.32
C THR A 174 7.11 19.63 7.48
N ASN A 175 6.10 20.50 7.32
CA ASN A 175 6.26 21.78 6.65
C ASN A 175 7.27 22.70 7.38
N GLN A 176 7.18 22.75 8.72
CA GLN A 176 8.08 23.58 9.55
C GLN A 176 9.55 23.16 9.39
N ILE A 177 9.83 21.86 9.29
CA ILE A 177 11.21 21.33 9.18
C ILE A 177 11.62 21.02 7.73
N GLY A 178 10.84 21.44 6.72
CA GLY A 178 11.14 21.25 5.30
C GLY A 178 11.12 19.78 4.83
N LYS A 179 10.31 18.93 5.45
CA LYS A 179 10.17 17.51 5.11
C LYS A 179 8.85 17.24 4.38
N ARG A 180 8.77 16.10 3.67
CA ARG A 180 7.56 15.69 2.95
C ARG A 180 6.82 14.60 3.72
N LEU A 181 5.51 14.58 3.56
CA LEU A 181 4.61 13.61 4.20
C LEU A 181 3.79 12.86 3.16
N HIS A 182 3.75 11.56 3.26
CA HIS A 182 3.02 10.67 2.35
C HIS A 182 2.06 9.75 3.12
N MET A 183 1.10 9.16 2.42
CA MET A 183 0.17 8.18 2.99
C MET A 183 0.13 6.89 2.17
N LEU A 184 -0.31 5.78 2.79
CA LEU A 184 -0.72 4.56 2.11
C LEU A 184 -2.25 4.49 2.12
N ALA A 185 -2.88 4.57 0.93
CA ALA A 185 -4.33 4.76 0.85
C ALA A 185 -5.15 3.46 1.00
N ASN A 186 -4.67 2.33 0.47
CA ASN A 186 -5.49 1.11 0.34
C ASN A 186 -5.00 -0.06 1.22
N SER A 187 -4.46 0.23 2.40
CA SER A 187 -4.03 -0.82 3.32
C SER A 187 -5.22 -1.65 3.84
N GLY A 188 -5.18 -2.97 3.66
CA GLY A 188 -6.12 -3.93 4.25
C GLY A 188 -5.78 -4.33 5.69
N CYS A 189 -4.67 -3.85 6.26
CA CYS A 189 -4.32 -4.13 7.64
C CYS A 189 -5.32 -3.49 8.61
N LEU A 190 -5.68 -4.21 9.68
CA LEU A 190 -6.50 -3.66 10.74
C LEU A 190 -5.70 -2.68 11.60
N ASN A 191 -6.40 -1.68 12.15
CA ASN A 191 -5.82 -0.69 13.05
C ASN A 191 -5.21 -1.34 14.29
N PHE A 192 -4.09 -0.79 14.76
CA PHE A 192 -3.44 -1.17 16.01
C PHE A 192 -3.15 -2.67 16.16
N CYS A 193 -2.84 -3.34 15.05
CA CYS A 193 -2.55 -4.77 15.06
C CYS A 193 -1.29 -5.08 15.87
N SER A 194 -1.45 -5.72 17.05
CA SER A 194 -0.34 -6.09 17.94
C SER A 194 0.63 -7.09 17.32
N ALA A 195 0.18 -7.86 16.32
CA ALA A 195 1.02 -8.82 15.61
C ALA A 195 1.79 -8.19 14.42
N ARG A 196 1.65 -6.89 14.14
CA ARG A 196 2.17 -6.27 12.92
C ARG A 196 3.67 -6.43 12.77
N GLN A 197 4.45 -6.06 13.78
CA GLN A 197 5.91 -6.17 13.71
C GLN A 197 6.38 -7.59 13.47
N PHE A 198 5.81 -8.55 14.20
CA PHE A 198 6.12 -9.96 14.01
C PHE A 198 5.78 -10.44 12.60
N HIS A 199 4.58 -10.09 12.11
CA HIS A 199 4.12 -10.44 10.77
C HIS A 199 5.01 -9.81 9.68
N ASP A 200 5.35 -8.53 9.81
CA ASP A 200 6.20 -7.84 8.84
C ASP A 200 7.64 -8.42 8.82
N ASN A 201 8.14 -8.92 9.97
CA ASN A 201 9.40 -9.66 10.03
C ASN A 201 9.31 -11.02 9.33
N LEU A 202 8.23 -11.78 9.53
CA LEU A 202 8.01 -13.04 8.79
C LEU A 202 7.96 -12.80 7.28
N VAL A 203 7.27 -11.74 6.83
CA VAL A 203 7.20 -11.38 5.42
C VAL A 203 8.56 -10.97 4.86
N ALA A 204 9.41 -10.32 5.67
CA ALA A 204 10.78 -9.98 5.26
C ALA A 204 11.65 -11.23 4.99
N HIS A 205 11.34 -12.35 5.60
CA HIS A 205 12.04 -13.63 5.47
C HIS A 205 11.20 -14.72 4.78
N GLU A 206 10.13 -14.35 4.10
CA GLU A 206 9.16 -15.29 3.51
C GLU A 206 9.81 -16.35 2.62
N GLN A 207 10.79 -15.96 1.80
CA GLN A 207 11.49 -16.89 0.90
C GLN A 207 12.40 -17.87 1.65
N GLU A 208 13.02 -17.42 2.72
CA GLU A 208 13.87 -18.27 3.57
C GLU A 208 13.00 -19.26 4.35
N ILE A 209 11.93 -18.75 4.96
CA ILE A 209 10.96 -19.55 5.72
C ILE A 209 10.33 -20.63 4.82
N ALA A 210 10.00 -20.32 3.57
CA ALA A 210 9.39 -21.26 2.64
C ALA A 210 10.31 -22.47 2.29
N ARG A 211 11.60 -22.36 2.57
CA ARG A 211 12.60 -23.43 2.31
C ARG A 211 12.96 -24.24 3.56
N MET A 212 12.42 -23.85 4.73
CA MET A 212 12.72 -24.49 6.01
C MET A 212 11.69 -25.56 6.34
N ASP A 213 12.08 -26.52 7.16
CA ASP A 213 11.16 -27.44 7.83
C ASP A 213 10.51 -26.74 9.02
N ASN A 214 9.30 -26.20 8.79
CA ASN A 214 8.64 -25.34 9.76
C ASN A 214 7.70 -26.18 10.68
N ALA A 215 7.96 -26.15 11.98
CA ALA A 215 7.12 -26.80 12.99
C ALA A 215 5.73 -26.12 13.16
N PHE A 216 5.60 -24.86 12.77
CA PHE A 216 4.38 -24.07 12.92
C PHE A 216 4.08 -23.23 11.69
N THR A 217 2.79 -22.91 11.49
CA THR A 217 2.33 -21.94 10.50
C THR A 217 1.76 -20.72 11.20
N PHE A 218 2.02 -19.53 10.62
CA PHE A 218 1.45 -18.28 11.13
C PHE A 218 0.20 -17.89 10.33
N LYS A 219 -0.96 -17.93 10.98
CA LYS A 219 -2.17 -17.28 10.45
C LYS A 219 -2.17 -15.83 10.87
N SER A 220 -2.24 -14.92 9.89
CA SER A 220 -2.27 -13.48 10.20
C SER A 220 -3.42 -13.14 11.15
N ALA A 221 -3.12 -12.34 12.18
CA ALA A 221 -4.07 -12.02 13.25
C ALA A 221 -5.37 -11.39 12.72
N CYS A 222 -5.28 -10.51 11.70
CA CYS A 222 -6.46 -9.91 11.07
C CYS A 222 -7.36 -10.94 10.37
N ARG A 223 -6.80 -11.88 9.62
CA ARG A 223 -7.58 -12.93 8.95
C ARG A 223 -8.21 -13.89 9.97
N ASN A 224 -7.47 -14.26 11.00
CA ASN A 224 -8.00 -15.09 12.08
C ASN A 224 -9.14 -14.37 12.84
N PHE A 225 -9.00 -13.08 13.12
CA PHE A 225 -10.03 -12.27 13.76
C PHE A 225 -11.30 -12.18 12.89
N LEU A 226 -11.14 -11.88 11.60
CA LEU A 226 -12.25 -11.71 10.65
C LEU A 226 -12.81 -13.05 10.12
N SER A 227 -12.24 -14.18 10.46
CA SER A 227 -12.84 -15.49 10.13
C SER A 227 -14.19 -15.71 10.83
N ASP A 228 -14.39 -15.06 11.97
CA ASP A 228 -15.68 -15.00 12.67
C ASP A 228 -16.62 -14.00 11.96
N PRO A 229 -17.78 -14.45 11.40
CA PRO A 229 -18.72 -13.57 10.71
C PRO A 229 -19.23 -12.41 11.56
N ALA A 230 -19.42 -12.61 12.88
CA ALA A 230 -19.88 -11.55 13.78
C ALA A 230 -18.86 -10.40 13.88
N ARG A 231 -17.57 -10.69 13.75
CA ARG A 231 -16.50 -9.68 13.79
C ARG A 231 -16.32 -8.93 12.46
N ARG A 232 -16.78 -9.50 11.33
CA ARG A 232 -16.72 -8.84 10.02
C ARG A 232 -17.46 -7.51 9.99
N ARG A 233 -18.56 -7.39 10.75
CA ARG A 233 -19.30 -6.11 10.89
C ARG A 233 -18.47 -4.96 11.46
N GLN A 234 -17.33 -5.27 12.08
CA GLN A 234 -16.41 -4.27 12.62
C GLN A 234 -15.37 -3.78 11.58
N ILE A 235 -15.38 -4.31 10.35
CA ILE A 235 -14.33 -3.98 9.36
C ILE A 235 -14.21 -2.47 9.10
N LEU A 236 -15.33 -1.74 8.98
CA LEU A 236 -15.32 -0.30 8.77
C LEU A 236 -14.80 0.46 9.99
N GLN A 237 -14.95 -0.09 11.18
CA GLN A 237 -14.41 0.46 12.42
C GLN A 237 -12.91 0.20 12.54
N LEU A 238 -12.42 -0.96 12.10
CA LEU A 238 -11.06 -1.43 12.32
C LEU A 238 -10.11 -1.18 11.16
N SER A 239 -10.62 -0.82 9.97
CA SER A 239 -9.81 -0.54 8.78
C SER A 239 -9.36 0.92 8.71
N ASN A 240 -8.37 1.17 7.87
CA ASN A 240 -7.81 2.51 7.64
C ASN A 240 -7.70 2.86 6.14
N TRP A 241 -8.20 2.03 5.25
CA TRP A 241 -8.21 2.33 3.83
C TRP A 241 -9.09 3.55 3.51
N VAL A 242 -8.70 4.25 2.47
CA VAL A 242 -9.37 5.42 1.91
C VAL A 242 -10.04 5.00 0.62
N ARG A 243 -11.30 5.34 0.44
CA ARG A 243 -12.03 5.10 -0.81
C ARG A 243 -11.43 5.96 -1.93
N PRO A 244 -11.45 5.49 -3.20
CA PRO A 244 -11.02 6.31 -4.32
C PRO A 244 -11.68 7.70 -4.35
N GLU A 245 -12.99 7.77 -4.08
CA GLU A 245 -13.79 9.00 -4.05
C GLU A 245 -13.34 9.98 -2.96
N ASP A 246 -12.84 9.45 -1.84
CA ASP A 246 -12.44 10.26 -0.68
C ASP A 246 -10.98 10.76 -0.79
N LEU A 247 -10.20 10.27 -1.77
CA LEU A 247 -8.78 10.57 -1.87
C LEU A 247 -8.48 12.07 -2.05
N ALA A 248 -9.35 12.81 -2.72
CA ALA A 248 -9.22 14.25 -2.89
C ALA A 248 -9.25 15.03 -1.56
N ARG A 249 -9.89 14.47 -0.51
CA ARG A 249 -9.97 15.08 0.82
C ARG A 249 -8.62 15.18 1.55
N TYR A 250 -7.61 14.46 1.06
CA TYR A 250 -6.25 14.46 1.62
C TYR A 250 -5.31 15.43 0.88
N GLU A 251 -5.79 16.13 -0.15
CA GLU A 251 -5.00 17.14 -0.85
C GLU A 251 -4.60 18.28 0.10
N GLY A 252 -3.33 18.66 0.07
CA GLY A 252 -2.74 19.60 1.03
C GLY A 252 -2.35 19.01 2.38
N LEU A 253 -2.86 17.82 2.75
CA LEU A 253 -2.47 17.11 3.97
C LEU A 253 -1.26 16.21 3.75
N VAL A 254 -1.09 15.69 2.55
CA VAL A 254 0.04 14.86 2.15
C VAL A 254 0.54 15.26 0.76
N ASP A 255 1.81 14.96 0.45
CA ASP A 255 2.42 15.25 -0.85
C ASP A 255 2.07 14.20 -1.90
N GLY A 256 1.72 12.99 -1.49
CA GLY A 256 1.29 11.94 -2.40
C GLY A 256 0.69 10.74 -1.70
N ALA A 257 -0.08 9.95 -2.46
CA ALA A 257 -0.73 8.74 -1.98
C ALA A 257 -0.11 7.50 -2.63
N LYS A 258 0.39 6.62 -1.79
CA LYS A 258 0.84 5.28 -2.19
C LYS A 258 -0.36 4.36 -2.34
N ILE A 259 -0.42 3.67 -3.48
CA ILE A 259 -1.40 2.63 -3.76
C ILE A 259 -0.66 1.29 -3.79
N ALA A 260 -1.04 0.39 -2.89
CA ALA A 260 -0.48 -0.94 -2.83
C ALA A 260 -1.10 -1.79 -3.95
N THR A 261 -0.24 -2.29 -4.85
CA THR A 261 -0.61 -3.07 -6.04
C THR A 261 0.30 -4.26 -6.27
N ARG A 262 1.25 -4.52 -5.37
CA ARG A 262 2.28 -5.56 -5.59
C ARG A 262 1.78 -6.99 -5.43
N THR A 263 0.78 -7.21 -4.57
CA THR A 263 0.29 -8.56 -4.23
C THR A 263 -1.20 -8.76 -4.55
N THR A 264 -1.89 -7.73 -4.99
CA THR A 264 -3.29 -7.84 -5.39
C THR A 264 -3.43 -8.67 -6.68
N PRO A 265 -4.47 -9.51 -6.79
CA PRO A 265 -4.74 -10.25 -8.03
C PRO A 265 -5.16 -9.33 -9.19
N ALA A 266 -5.71 -8.15 -8.90
CA ALA A 266 -6.25 -7.20 -9.88
C ALA A 266 -5.60 -5.80 -9.76
N PRO A 267 -4.29 -5.64 -10.05
CA PRO A 267 -3.59 -4.37 -9.90
C PRO A 267 -4.11 -3.28 -10.85
N VAL A 268 -4.57 -3.66 -12.05
CA VAL A 268 -5.21 -2.74 -13.01
C VAL A 268 -6.46 -2.13 -12.40
N THR A 269 -7.36 -2.95 -11.86
CA THR A 269 -8.60 -2.47 -11.21
C THR A 269 -8.30 -1.48 -10.08
N VAL A 270 -7.30 -1.78 -9.24
CA VAL A 270 -6.88 -0.89 -8.17
C VAL A 270 -6.35 0.44 -8.73
N LEU A 271 -5.48 0.39 -9.73
CA LEU A 271 -4.94 1.58 -10.37
C LEU A 271 -6.05 2.45 -10.97
N GLU A 272 -6.92 1.86 -11.80
CA GLU A 272 -8.03 2.56 -12.46
C GLU A 272 -8.97 3.23 -11.45
N ALA A 273 -9.33 2.52 -10.38
CA ALA A 273 -10.19 3.05 -9.34
C ALA A 273 -9.60 4.33 -8.70
N TYR A 274 -8.33 4.30 -8.33
CA TYR A 274 -7.69 5.46 -7.70
C TYR A 274 -7.32 6.56 -8.70
N ALA A 275 -7.01 6.24 -9.94
CA ALA A 275 -6.76 7.22 -10.99
C ALA A 275 -8.04 7.96 -11.38
N SER A 276 -9.14 7.24 -11.56
CA SER A 276 -10.46 7.84 -11.86
C SER A 276 -11.16 8.47 -10.66
N ARG A 277 -10.66 8.24 -9.43
CA ARG A 277 -11.31 8.68 -8.18
C ARG A 277 -12.72 8.13 -8.03
N SER A 278 -12.99 6.96 -8.55
CA SER A 278 -14.30 6.33 -8.55
C SER A 278 -14.18 4.82 -8.66
N TYR A 279 -15.02 4.10 -7.94
CA TYR A 279 -15.07 2.64 -8.01
C TYR A 279 -16.49 2.11 -7.85
N SER A 280 -16.84 1.16 -8.72
CA SER A 280 -18.13 0.46 -8.71
C SER A 280 -17.89 -1.02 -8.49
N GLY A 281 -17.99 -1.46 -7.25
CA GLY A 281 -17.74 -2.85 -6.86
C GLY A 281 -17.50 -3.03 -5.37
N ASN A 282 -16.99 -4.19 -5.00
CA ASN A 282 -16.64 -4.50 -3.61
C ASN A 282 -15.38 -3.74 -3.18
N ILE A 283 -15.51 -2.77 -2.27
CA ILE A 283 -14.37 -1.96 -1.83
C ILE A 283 -13.21 -2.79 -1.28
N LEU A 284 -13.48 -3.99 -0.76
CA LEU A 284 -12.44 -4.88 -0.23
C LEU A 284 -11.51 -5.41 -1.33
N ASP A 285 -11.94 -5.42 -2.60
CA ASP A 285 -11.10 -5.83 -3.73
C ASP A 285 -9.93 -4.87 -3.98
N LEU A 286 -10.08 -3.62 -3.54
CA LEU A 286 -9.03 -2.60 -3.68
C LEU A 286 -7.97 -2.66 -2.59
N THR A 287 -8.17 -3.45 -1.52
CA THR A 287 -7.27 -3.46 -0.36
C THR A 287 -6.08 -4.39 -0.54
N GLU A 288 -4.94 -4.06 0.10
CA GLU A 288 -3.78 -4.94 0.20
C GLU A 288 -3.30 -5.06 1.65
N PRO A 289 -3.30 -6.27 2.27
CA PRO A 289 -3.78 -7.51 1.68
C PRO A 289 -5.27 -7.47 1.32
N ASN A 290 -5.64 -8.19 0.27
CA ASN A 290 -7.04 -8.34 -0.13
C ASN A 290 -7.81 -9.14 0.93
N LEU A 291 -8.99 -8.66 1.30
CA LEU A 291 -9.85 -9.28 2.31
C LEU A 291 -11.17 -9.82 1.75
N SER A 292 -11.45 -9.61 0.46
CA SER A 292 -12.75 -9.97 -0.14
C SER A 292 -13.08 -11.46 -0.02
N ASP A 293 -12.07 -12.32 -0.14
CA ASP A 293 -12.23 -13.77 0.01
C ASP A 293 -12.76 -14.20 1.39
N LEU A 294 -12.38 -13.45 2.45
CA LEU A 294 -12.89 -13.72 3.80
C LEU A 294 -14.35 -13.35 3.98
N PHE A 295 -14.83 -12.39 3.19
CA PHE A 295 -16.19 -11.87 3.32
C PHE A 295 -17.19 -12.62 2.43
N TYR A 296 -16.71 -13.35 1.42
CA TYR A 296 -17.60 -14.11 0.53
C TYR A 296 -18.61 -14.98 1.33
N PRO A 297 -19.91 -14.97 0.94
CA PRO A 297 -20.53 -14.33 -0.22
C PRO A 297 -20.96 -12.87 -0.02
N VAL A 298 -20.58 -12.21 1.06
CA VAL A 298 -20.91 -10.81 1.33
C VAL A 298 -19.89 -9.90 0.62
N VAL A 299 -20.39 -8.89 -0.06
CA VAL A 299 -19.61 -7.79 -0.67
C VAL A 299 -19.96 -6.47 0.00
N LEU A 300 -19.02 -5.53 0.03
CA LEU A 300 -19.25 -4.17 0.49
C LEU A 300 -19.33 -3.23 -0.71
N ASN A 301 -20.56 -2.93 -1.14
CA ASN A 301 -20.83 -2.10 -2.31
C ASN A 301 -20.31 -0.67 -2.12
N ASN A 302 -19.26 -0.30 -2.83
CA ASN A 302 -18.64 1.03 -2.71
C ASN A 302 -19.59 2.18 -3.06
N ARG A 303 -20.58 1.97 -3.93
CA ARG A 303 -21.57 2.99 -4.29
C ARG A 303 -22.61 3.27 -3.20
N ALA A 304 -22.83 2.33 -2.30
CA ALA A 304 -23.84 2.45 -1.24
C ALA A 304 -23.37 3.28 -0.02
N PHE A 305 -22.09 3.67 0.02
CA PHE A 305 -21.59 4.55 1.08
C PHE A 305 -22.25 5.92 1.02
N PRO A 306 -22.68 6.48 2.17
CA PRO A 306 -23.26 7.83 2.20
C PRO A 306 -22.20 8.89 1.89
N SER A 307 -22.62 10.02 1.34
CA SER A 307 -21.74 11.13 0.94
C SER A 307 -20.97 11.75 2.11
N ASP A 308 -21.49 11.65 3.33
CA ASP A 308 -20.89 12.17 4.56
C ASP A 308 -20.04 11.12 5.31
N PHE A 309 -19.79 9.95 4.70
CA PHE A 309 -19.03 8.88 5.33
C PHE A 309 -17.62 9.32 5.74
N PHE A 310 -16.94 10.04 4.86
CA PHE A 310 -15.59 10.55 5.14
C PHE A 310 -15.60 11.45 6.39
N GLU A 311 -16.48 12.45 6.40
CA GLU A 311 -16.57 13.44 7.49
C GLU A 311 -16.85 12.75 8.82
N LYS A 312 -17.86 11.89 8.86
CA LYS A 312 -18.25 11.18 10.08
C LYS A 312 -17.18 10.19 10.57
N ARG A 313 -16.47 9.54 9.65
CA ARG A 313 -15.49 8.54 10.00
C ARG A 313 -14.13 9.14 10.39
N CYS A 314 -13.70 10.20 9.69
CA CYS A 314 -12.35 10.75 9.83
C CYS A 314 -12.23 11.87 10.88
N PHE A 315 -13.37 12.38 11.38
CA PHE A 315 -13.44 13.35 12.46
C PHE A 315 -14.14 12.81 13.72
N CYS A 316 -14.38 11.50 13.80
CA CYS A 316 -14.97 10.87 14.97
C CYS A 316 -13.98 10.86 16.15
N GLY A 317 -14.52 10.89 17.38
CA GLY A 317 -13.72 10.83 18.60
C GLY A 317 -13.18 9.43 18.94
N HIS A 318 -13.32 8.44 18.06
CA HIS A 318 -12.90 7.04 18.19
C HIS A 318 -13.45 6.32 19.46
N ALA A 319 -14.56 6.84 20.05
CA ALA A 319 -15.27 6.17 21.15
C ALA A 319 -16.17 5.04 20.60
N CYS A 320 -15.54 4.08 19.93
CA CYS A 320 -16.21 3.04 19.15
C CYS A 320 -17.13 2.14 19.98
N GLU A 321 -16.82 1.97 21.26
CA GLU A 321 -17.62 1.19 22.23
C GLU A 321 -19.00 1.79 22.50
N LYS A 322 -19.18 3.10 22.25
CA LYS A 322 -20.43 3.85 22.43
C LYS A 322 -21.08 4.26 21.11
N CYS A 323 -20.37 4.05 19.98
CA CYS A 323 -20.78 4.54 18.67
C CYS A 323 -21.09 3.37 17.73
N GLY A 324 -22.34 3.25 17.26
CA GLY A 324 -22.76 2.21 16.30
C GLY A 324 -22.63 2.62 14.82
N TYR A 325 -22.12 3.83 14.51
CA TYR A 325 -22.14 4.36 13.14
C TYR A 325 -21.50 3.43 12.11
N CYS A 326 -20.29 2.94 12.35
CA CYS A 326 -19.61 2.07 11.39
C CYS A 326 -20.35 0.75 11.14
N GLN A 327 -21.01 0.18 12.15
CA GLN A 327 -21.85 -1.01 11.99
C GLN A 327 -23.10 -0.70 11.17
N THR A 328 -23.75 0.43 11.43
CA THR A 328 -24.90 0.88 10.62
C THR A 328 -24.53 1.07 9.16
N ILE A 329 -23.35 1.65 8.89
CA ILE A 329 -22.86 1.78 7.50
C ILE A 329 -22.52 0.40 6.91
N TYR A 330 -21.89 -0.49 7.69
CA TYR A 330 -21.63 -1.85 7.22
C TYR A 330 -22.93 -2.55 6.76
N ASP A 331 -23.99 -2.50 7.60
CA ASP A 331 -25.28 -3.09 7.27
C ASP A 331 -25.92 -2.47 6.01
N ARG A 332 -25.72 -1.17 5.79
CA ARG A 332 -26.19 -0.45 4.60
C ARG A 332 -25.46 -0.85 3.31
N VAL A 333 -24.14 -1.07 3.37
CA VAL A 333 -23.32 -1.30 2.17
C VAL A 333 -23.10 -2.77 1.88
N SER A 334 -23.49 -3.67 2.81
CA SER A 334 -23.36 -5.10 2.66
C SER A 334 -24.46 -5.67 1.79
N GLU A 335 -24.06 -6.42 0.78
CA GLU A 335 -24.94 -7.13 -0.15
C GLU A 335 -24.46 -8.59 -0.24
N THR A 336 -25.35 -9.55 -0.49
CA THR A 336 -24.91 -10.90 -0.85
C THR A 336 -24.76 -11.02 -2.34
N VAL A 337 -23.88 -11.91 -2.80
CA VAL A 337 -23.70 -12.15 -4.25
C VAL A 337 -25.02 -12.61 -4.90
N ALA A 338 -25.85 -13.35 -4.17
CA ALA A 338 -27.18 -13.77 -4.64
C ALA A 338 -28.10 -12.56 -4.90
N ASP A 339 -28.11 -11.56 -4.00
CA ASP A 339 -28.96 -10.37 -4.15
C ASP A 339 -28.57 -9.55 -5.38
N ILE A 340 -27.26 -9.48 -5.70
CA ILE A 340 -26.76 -8.78 -6.88
C ILE A 340 -27.25 -9.43 -8.17
N TYR A 341 -27.31 -10.75 -8.21
CA TYR A 341 -27.82 -11.46 -9.40
C TYR A 341 -29.34 -11.31 -9.56
N MET A 342 -30.11 -11.24 -8.47
CA MET A 342 -31.55 -11.04 -8.53
C MET A 342 -31.92 -9.65 -9.06
N THR A 343 -31.28 -8.58 -8.54
CA THR A 343 -31.52 -7.22 -9.03
C THR A 343 -31.07 -7.02 -10.48
N GLY A 344 -30.06 -7.76 -10.94
CA GLY A 344 -29.60 -7.73 -12.33
C GLY A 344 -30.55 -8.39 -13.32
N ASN A 345 -31.36 -9.34 -12.87
CA ASN A 345 -32.38 -10.01 -13.70
C ASN A 345 -33.67 -9.18 -13.82
N ASP A 346 -34.08 -8.50 -12.73
CA ASP A 346 -35.25 -7.61 -12.74
C ASP A 346 -35.08 -6.46 -13.76
N LEU A 347 -33.84 -5.96 -13.93
CA LEU A 347 -33.54 -4.92 -14.94
C LEU A 347 -33.56 -5.43 -16.39
N LYS A 348 -33.47 -6.74 -16.64
CA LYS A 348 -33.58 -7.31 -18.00
C LYS A 348 -35.01 -7.58 -18.39
N GLU A 349 -35.90 -7.89 -17.46
CA GLU A 349 -37.33 -8.11 -17.75
C GLU A 349 -38.04 -6.80 -18.10
N GLU A 350 -37.64 -5.66 -17.53
CA GLU A 350 -38.19 -4.34 -17.88
C GLU A 350 -37.77 -3.83 -19.29
N THR A 351 -36.65 -4.34 -19.82
CA THR A 351 -36.18 -3.94 -21.16
C THR A 351 -36.68 -4.82 -22.33
N GLU A 352 -37.29 -5.96 -22.02
CA GLU A 352 -37.88 -6.84 -23.03
C GLU A 352 -39.41 -6.62 -23.23
N SER A 353 -40.02 -5.72 -22.47
CA SER A 353 -41.48 -5.40 -22.53
C SER A 353 -41.78 -4.05 -23.19
N CYS A 354 -40.90 -3.53 -24.05
CA CYS A 354 -41.15 -2.34 -24.87
C CYS A 354 -40.95 -2.65 -26.35
#